data_4d14bf460a779cae7261238f8d931f39
#
_entry.id   4d14bf460a779cae7261238f8d931f39
#
_cell.length_a   1.000
_cell.length_b   1.000
_cell.length_c   1.000
_cell.angle_alpha   90.00
_cell.angle_beta   90.00
_cell.angle_gamma   90.00
#
_symmetry.space_group_name_H-M   'P 1'
#
loop_
_entity.id
_entity.type
_entity.pdbx_description
1 polymer ?
#
loop_
_entity_poly.entity_id
_entity_poly.type
_entity_poly.pdbx_seq_one_letter_code
_entity_poly.pdbx_strand_id
1 'polypeptide(L)'
;FIGALSVMFIGIGLRFLPELRHHLSDEKRAHLLSATFSVLGDTNHLRALLFSALIIFSGFTVIPYITVYAVNNVGIPLHQIPIIYLVGGSATFISARLIGHWADKHGKVEVYRKVALLAMLPLLAVTHVGTVPLWGWLICTAAFFVLTSGRMIPAMAIISSSAQPKLRGTFMSLNGTVQSLAMGLATTLAGFVTSLDDSGRIVGYPLVGYVAVAANLIAVWFASRIVMHGRNA
;
A
#
# COMPACT_ATOMS: atom_id res chain seq x y z
N PHE A 1 -16.11 -22.81 -1.48
CA PHE A 1 -15.88 -22.76 -0.02
C PHE A 1 -15.97 -21.31 0.52
N ILE A 2 -15.21 -20.37 -0.03
CA ILE A 2 -15.19 -18.96 0.42
C ILE A 2 -16.57 -18.30 0.27
N GLY A 3 -17.29 -18.52 -0.85
CA GLY A 3 -18.63 -17.99 -1.07
C GLY A 3 -19.66 -18.51 -0.06
N ALA A 4 -19.60 -19.78 0.30
CA ALA A 4 -20.49 -20.35 1.32
C ALA A 4 -20.24 -19.75 2.70
N LEU A 5 -18.96 -19.53 3.04
CA LEU A 5 -18.56 -18.87 4.29
C LEU A 5 -19.06 -17.42 4.35
N SER A 6 -18.96 -16.68 3.25
CA SER A 6 -19.45 -15.31 3.14
C SER A 6 -20.97 -15.22 3.31
N VAL A 7 -21.73 -16.13 2.68
CA VAL A 7 -23.20 -16.20 2.85
C VAL A 7 -23.58 -16.53 4.29
N MET A 8 -22.85 -17.44 4.94
CA MET A 8 -23.06 -17.78 6.36
C MET A 8 -22.83 -16.55 7.27
N PHE A 9 -21.75 -15.81 7.07
CA PHE A 9 -21.47 -14.59 7.85
C PHE A 9 -22.50 -13.49 7.59
N ILE A 10 -22.97 -13.31 6.35
CA ILE A 10 -24.07 -12.38 6.03
C ILE A 10 -25.34 -12.81 6.76
N GLY A 11 -25.71 -14.10 6.74
CA GLY A 11 -26.88 -14.62 7.44
C GLY A 11 -26.82 -14.40 8.96
N ILE A 12 -25.66 -14.64 9.58
CA ILE A 12 -25.40 -14.36 10.99
C ILE A 12 -25.52 -12.84 11.24
N GLY A 13 -24.92 -12.02 10.42
CA GLY A 13 -24.99 -10.55 10.55
C GLY A 13 -26.42 -10.03 10.48
N LEU A 14 -27.23 -10.49 9.53
CA LEU A 14 -28.64 -10.10 9.38
C LEU A 14 -29.49 -10.51 10.58
N ARG A 15 -29.14 -11.61 11.28
CA ARG A 15 -29.90 -12.11 12.44
C ARG A 15 -29.52 -11.43 13.76
N PHE A 16 -28.26 -11.03 13.91
CA PHE A 16 -27.74 -10.52 15.20
C PHE A 16 -27.48 -9.00 15.20
N LEU A 17 -27.43 -8.34 14.03
CA LEU A 17 -27.27 -6.89 13.97
C LEU A 17 -28.64 -6.22 14.08
N PRO A 18 -28.85 -5.32 15.05
CA PRO A 18 -30.06 -4.52 15.11
C PRO A 18 -30.18 -3.62 13.87
N GLU A 19 -31.41 -3.36 13.42
CA GLU A 19 -31.66 -2.46 12.28
C GLU A 19 -31.12 -1.05 12.58
N LEU A 20 -29.99 -0.70 12.00
CA LEU A 20 -29.37 0.62 12.12
C LEU A 20 -29.98 1.66 11.16
N ARG A 21 -31.26 1.52 10.82
CA ARG A 21 -31.94 2.41 9.84
C ARG A 21 -32.29 3.79 10.39
N HIS A 22 -32.29 4.01 11.69
CA HIS A 22 -32.65 5.30 12.31
C HIS A 22 -31.70 6.47 11.99
N HIS A 23 -30.63 6.22 11.23
CA HIS A 23 -29.62 7.23 10.89
C HIS A 23 -29.65 7.69 9.41
N LEU A 24 -30.59 7.20 8.60
CA LEU A 24 -30.69 7.53 7.18
C LEU A 24 -31.78 8.59 6.93
N SER A 25 -31.52 9.84 7.26
CA SER A 25 -32.36 10.98 6.84
C SER A 25 -31.77 11.64 5.59
N ASP A 26 -32.61 12.22 4.73
CA ASP A 26 -32.22 12.92 3.50
C ASP A 26 -31.30 14.14 3.77
N GLU A 27 -31.41 14.77 4.94
CA GLU A 27 -30.44 15.79 5.40
C GLU A 27 -28.98 15.31 5.42
N LYS A 28 -28.74 14.02 5.63
CA LYS A 28 -27.37 13.47 5.64
C LYS A 28 -26.73 13.38 4.27
N ARG A 29 -27.49 13.25 3.17
CA ARG A 29 -26.91 13.24 1.80
C ARG A 29 -26.32 14.60 1.45
N ALA A 30 -27.03 15.69 1.73
CA ALA A 30 -26.50 17.04 1.54
C ALA A 30 -25.26 17.28 2.42
N HIS A 31 -25.26 16.76 3.65
CA HIS A 31 -24.13 16.85 4.57
C HIS A 31 -22.92 16.02 4.12
N LEU A 32 -23.12 14.85 3.49
CA LEU A 32 -22.03 14.02 2.96
C LEU A 32 -21.32 14.69 1.77
N LEU A 33 -22.07 15.28 0.85
CA LEU A 33 -21.48 16.01 -0.28
C LEU A 33 -20.70 17.24 0.20
N SER A 34 -21.27 18.03 1.12
CA SER A 34 -20.57 19.20 1.68
C SER A 34 -19.32 18.79 2.46
N ALA A 35 -19.35 17.68 3.21
CA ALA A 35 -18.19 17.13 3.90
C ALA A 35 -17.12 16.66 2.92
N THR A 36 -17.50 16.05 1.80
CA THR A 36 -16.58 15.63 0.74
C THR A 36 -15.89 16.85 0.12
N PHE A 37 -16.63 17.89 -0.23
CA PHE A 37 -16.06 19.14 -0.75
C PHE A 37 -15.19 19.85 0.29
N SER A 38 -15.55 19.79 1.56
CA SER A 38 -14.72 20.33 2.65
C SER A 38 -13.39 19.57 2.80
N VAL A 39 -13.39 18.25 2.64
CA VAL A 39 -12.15 17.45 2.62
C VAL A 39 -11.29 17.82 1.42
N LEU A 40 -11.87 17.91 0.23
CA LEU A 40 -11.14 18.25 -1.00
C LEU A 40 -10.69 19.71 -1.07
N GLY A 41 -11.33 20.62 -0.34
CA GLY A 41 -10.92 22.02 -0.21
C GLY A 41 -9.78 22.27 0.76
N ASP A 42 -9.45 21.30 1.61
CA ASP A 42 -8.37 21.44 2.60
C ASP A 42 -7.03 20.95 2.01
N THR A 43 -6.07 21.84 1.93
CA THR A 43 -4.74 21.55 1.37
C THR A 43 -3.99 20.46 2.15
N ASN A 44 -4.19 20.35 3.47
CA ASN A 44 -3.56 19.31 4.28
C ASN A 44 -4.15 17.94 3.98
N HIS A 45 -5.47 17.86 3.83
CA HIS A 45 -6.14 16.64 3.41
C HIS A 45 -5.69 16.20 2.01
N LEU A 46 -5.59 17.13 1.05
CA LEU A 46 -5.09 16.81 -0.30
C LEU A 46 -3.65 16.28 -0.27
N ARG A 47 -2.77 16.88 0.53
CA ARG A 47 -1.39 16.37 0.71
C ARG A 47 -1.39 14.95 1.27
N ALA A 48 -2.24 14.66 2.25
CA ALA A 48 -2.33 13.32 2.84
C ALA A 48 -2.92 12.30 1.87
N LEU A 49 -3.90 12.68 1.05
CA LEU A 49 -4.46 11.81 -0.01
C LEU A 49 -3.42 11.53 -1.10
N LEU A 50 -2.67 12.54 -1.56
CA LEU A 50 -1.57 12.36 -2.53
C LEU A 50 -0.44 11.50 -1.95
N PHE A 51 -0.07 11.72 -0.71
CA PHE A 51 0.90 10.89 0.00
C PHE A 51 0.46 9.42 0.01
N SER A 52 -0.79 9.17 0.37
CA SER A 52 -1.38 7.83 0.36
C SER A 52 -1.38 7.20 -1.04
N ALA A 53 -1.79 7.96 -2.05
CA ALA A 53 -1.77 7.53 -3.45
C ALA A 53 -0.37 7.12 -3.91
N LEU A 54 0.64 7.93 -3.62
CA LEU A 54 2.03 7.68 -4.02
C LEU A 54 2.63 6.44 -3.37
N ILE A 55 2.31 6.18 -2.09
CA ILE A 55 2.76 4.97 -1.40
C ILE A 55 2.17 3.72 -2.06
N ILE A 56 0.85 3.73 -2.32
CA ILE A 56 0.16 2.62 -2.98
C ILE A 56 0.67 2.45 -4.42
N PHE A 57 0.77 3.54 -5.17
CA PHE A 57 1.29 3.55 -6.53
C PHE A 57 2.69 2.93 -6.60
N SER A 58 3.62 3.36 -5.75
CA SER A 58 4.98 2.84 -5.69
C SER A 58 5.06 1.32 -5.43
N GLY A 59 4.16 0.76 -4.61
CA GLY A 59 4.12 -0.68 -4.36
C GLY A 59 3.47 -1.47 -5.50
N PHE A 60 2.33 -0.98 -5.97
CA PHE A 60 1.50 -1.70 -6.93
C PHE A 60 1.97 -1.60 -8.39
N THR A 61 2.94 -0.77 -8.70
CA THR A 61 3.68 -0.87 -9.97
C THR A 61 4.54 -2.15 -10.01
N VAL A 62 5.05 -2.63 -8.87
CA VAL A 62 6.00 -3.75 -8.78
C VAL A 62 5.33 -5.07 -8.39
N ILE A 63 4.46 -5.05 -7.37
CA ILE A 63 3.89 -6.26 -6.74
C ILE A 63 3.24 -7.25 -7.73
N PRO A 64 2.39 -6.82 -8.69
CA PRO A 64 1.70 -7.74 -9.59
C PRO A 64 2.62 -8.56 -10.49
N TYR A 65 3.81 -8.04 -10.79
CA TYR A 65 4.76 -8.65 -11.71
C TYR A 65 5.86 -9.48 -11.04
N ILE A 66 5.97 -9.44 -9.71
CA ILE A 66 7.01 -10.18 -8.95
C ILE A 66 7.00 -11.67 -9.29
N THR A 67 5.82 -12.30 -9.31
CA THR A 67 5.70 -13.74 -9.60
C THR A 67 6.12 -14.07 -11.01
N VAL A 68 5.62 -13.33 -11.99
CA VAL A 68 5.93 -13.57 -13.40
C VAL A 68 7.42 -13.34 -13.67
N TYR A 69 7.99 -12.30 -13.08
CA TYR A 69 9.42 -12.00 -13.17
C TYR A 69 10.28 -13.08 -12.51
N ALA A 70 9.86 -13.58 -11.33
CA ALA A 70 10.53 -14.67 -10.64
C ALA A 70 10.65 -15.93 -11.51
N VAL A 71 9.55 -16.28 -12.18
CA VAL A 71 9.52 -17.49 -13.04
C VAL A 71 10.28 -17.26 -14.33
N ASN A 72 10.00 -16.17 -15.04
CA ASN A 72 10.46 -15.98 -16.41
C ASN A 72 11.88 -15.41 -16.51
N ASN A 73 12.28 -14.55 -15.55
CA ASN A 73 13.56 -13.85 -15.61
C ASN A 73 14.58 -14.41 -14.62
N VAL A 74 14.14 -14.73 -13.39
CA VAL A 74 15.03 -15.25 -12.36
C VAL A 74 15.25 -16.75 -12.50
N GLY A 75 14.26 -17.48 -13.03
CA GLY A 75 14.31 -18.93 -13.22
C GLY A 75 13.81 -19.73 -12.02
N ILE A 76 12.99 -19.13 -11.16
CA ILE A 76 12.40 -19.83 -10.02
C ILE A 76 11.26 -20.74 -10.49
N PRO A 77 11.28 -22.04 -10.21
CA PRO A 77 10.20 -22.95 -10.58
C PRO A 77 8.86 -22.54 -9.97
N LEU A 78 7.77 -22.66 -10.73
CA LEU A 78 6.44 -22.22 -10.31
C LEU A 78 5.99 -22.85 -8.97
N HIS A 79 6.36 -24.12 -8.71
CA HIS A 79 6.02 -24.82 -7.46
C HIS A 79 6.72 -24.23 -6.22
N GLN A 80 7.77 -23.41 -6.40
CA GLN A 80 8.49 -22.75 -5.30
C GLN A 80 7.95 -21.34 -4.99
N ILE A 81 7.08 -20.78 -5.84
CA ILE A 81 6.49 -19.46 -5.62
C ILE A 81 5.76 -19.32 -4.28
N PRO A 82 4.99 -20.34 -3.78
CA PRO A 82 4.35 -20.24 -2.47
C PRO A 82 5.34 -20.00 -1.32
N ILE A 83 6.58 -20.50 -1.43
CA ILE A 83 7.62 -20.32 -0.41
C ILE A 83 8.01 -18.84 -0.31
N ILE A 84 8.06 -18.11 -1.43
CA ILE A 84 8.39 -16.69 -1.48
C ILE A 84 7.37 -15.88 -0.65
N TYR A 85 6.09 -16.15 -0.87
CA TYR A 85 5.02 -15.46 -0.13
C TYR A 85 4.94 -15.90 1.34
N LEU A 86 5.22 -17.16 1.64
CA LEU A 86 5.27 -17.66 3.01
C LEU A 86 6.40 -16.98 3.80
N VAL A 87 7.61 -16.95 3.26
CA VAL A 87 8.77 -16.32 3.90
C VAL A 87 8.57 -14.81 4.01
N GLY A 88 8.15 -14.15 2.92
CA GLY A 88 7.90 -12.70 2.90
C GLY A 88 6.77 -12.30 3.85
N GLY A 89 5.67 -13.04 3.86
CA GLY A 89 4.53 -12.80 4.74
C GLY A 89 4.87 -13.00 6.22
N SER A 90 5.56 -14.09 6.56
CA SER A 90 6.04 -14.35 7.93
C SER A 90 7.00 -13.27 8.41
N ALA A 91 7.96 -12.89 7.57
CA ALA A 91 8.91 -11.82 7.89
C ALA A 91 8.19 -10.46 8.09
N THR A 92 7.18 -10.16 7.26
CA THR A 92 6.35 -8.95 7.40
C THR A 92 5.55 -8.97 8.69
N PHE A 93 4.96 -10.10 9.06
CA PHE A 93 4.20 -10.25 10.30
C PHE A 93 5.06 -9.93 11.55
N ILE A 94 6.30 -10.44 11.58
CA ILE A 94 7.24 -10.18 12.68
C ILE A 94 7.69 -8.71 12.68
N SER A 95 8.10 -8.20 11.52
CA SER A 95 8.64 -6.84 11.39
C SER A 95 7.60 -5.75 11.60
N ALA A 96 6.33 -6.02 11.31
CA ALA A 96 5.25 -5.06 11.50
C ALA A 96 5.15 -4.57 12.95
N ARG A 97 5.27 -5.47 13.91
CA ARG A 97 5.26 -5.13 15.34
C ARG A 97 6.47 -4.28 15.75
N LEU A 98 7.64 -4.62 15.21
CA LEU A 98 8.89 -3.88 15.49
C LEU A 98 8.83 -2.47 14.92
N ILE A 99 8.38 -2.32 13.68
CA ILE A 99 8.26 -1.02 13.01
C ILE A 99 7.18 -0.16 13.69
N GLY A 100 6.05 -0.75 14.11
CA GLY A 100 5.03 -0.05 14.87
C GLY A 100 5.58 0.53 16.18
N HIS A 101 6.22 -0.31 16.99
CA HIS A 101 6.85 0.13 18.25
C HIS A 101 7.94 1.19 18.00
N TRP A 102 8.70 1.05 16.94
CA TRP A 102 9.73 2.04 16.58
C TRP A 102 9.11 3.38 16.18
N ALA A 103 7.99 3.35 15.44
CA ALA A 103 7.25 4.55 15.05
C ALA A 103 6.63 5.29 16.24
N ASP A 104 6.15 4.54 17.25
CA ASP A 104 5.61 5.13 18.48
C ASP A 104 6.70 5.79 19.33
N LYS A 105 7.93 5.22 19.34
CA LYS A 105 9.06 5.72 20.14
C LYS A 105 9.79 6.89 19.49
N HIS A 106 9.97 6.90 18.17
CA HIS A 106 10.84 7.86 17.48
C HIS A 106 10.08 8.84 16.57
N GLY A 107 8.74 8.74 16.56
CA GLY A 107 7.90 9.59 15.72
C GLY A 107 7.59 8.98 14.35
N LYS A 108 6.34 9.12 13.95
CA LYS A 108 5.75 8.46 12.77
C LYS A 108 6.41 8.91 11.45
N VAL A 109 6.66 10.22 11.31
CA VAL A 109 7.25 10.79 10.09
C VAL A 109 8.70 10.35 9.92
N GLU A 110 9.47 10.36 11.00
CA GLU A 110 10.89 9.99 10.96
C GLU A 110 11.06 8.52 10.60
N VAL A 111 10.30 7.63 11.27
CA VAL A 111 10.36 6.19 10.98
C VAL A 111 9.84 5.89 9.59
N TYR A 112 8.74 6.53 9.14
CA TYR A 112 8.28 6.41 7.77
C TYR A 112 9.38 6.74 6.77
N ARG A 113 10.06 7.88 6.92
CA ARG A 113 11.13 8.31 6.01
C ARG A 113 12.27 7.31 5.97
N LYS A 114 12.75 6.82 7.12
CA LYS A 114 13.83 5.84 7.20
C LYS A 114 13.44 4.53 6.51
N VAL A 115 12.26 3.99 6.83
CA VAL A 115 11.78 2.73 6.23
C VAL A 115 11.52 2.89 4.74
N ALA A 116 10.93 4.00 4.31
CA ALA A 116 10.66 4.28 2.90
C ALA A 116 11.94 4.44 2.08
N LEU A 117 12.97 5.11 2.60
CA LEU A 117 14.27 5.23 1.95
C LEU A 117 14.97 3.86 1.84
N LEU A 118 14.97 3.08 2.93
CA LEU A 118 15.52 1.72 2.92
C LEU A 118 14.77 0.80 1.96
N ALA A 119 13.46 0.97 1.79
CA ALA A 119 12.64 0.15 0.88
C ALA A 119 13.03 0.32 -0.60
N MET A 120 13.73 1.38 -0.97
CA MET A 120 14.19 1.57 -2.35
C MET A 120 15.21 0.53 -2.77
N LEU A 121 16.06 0.07 -1.85
CA LEU A 121 17.09 -0.93 -2.15
C LEU A 121 16.47 -2.27 -2.59
N PRO A 122 15.62 -2.94 -1.80
CA PRO A 122 15.00 -4.18 -2.26
C PRO A 122 13.99 -3.97 -3.39
N LEU A 123 13.38 -2.79 -3.51
CA LEU A 123 12.51 -2.46 -4.64
C LEU A 123 13.28 -2.47 -5.96
N LEU A 124 14.47 -1.86 -6.00
CA LEU A 124 15.35 -1.95 -7.16
C LEU A 124 15.91 -3.37 -7.31
N ALA A 125 16.26 -4.05 -6.24
CA ALA A 125 16.76 -5.42 -6.34
C ALA A 125 15.76 -6.36 -7.01
N VAL A 126 14.49 -6.38 -6.60
CA VAL A 126 13.47 -7.27 -7.19
C VAL A 126 13.12 -6.94 -8.63
N THR A 127 13.42 -5.72 -9.11
CA THR A 127 13.13 -5.31 -10.49
C THR A 127 14.34 -5.44 -11.43
N HIS A 128 15.55 -5.61 -10.90
CA HIS A 128 16.79 -5.62 -11.70
C HIS A 128 17.57 -6.93 -11.59
N VAL A 129 17.33 -7.74 -10.53
CA VAL A 129 18.11 -8.95 -10.34
C VAL A 129 17.83 -9.96 -11.44
N GLY A 130 18.89 -10.49 -12.04
CA GLY A 130 18.81 -11.55 -13.03
C GLY A 130 18.68 -12.94 -12.41
N THR A 131 19.20 -13.95 -13.08
CA THR A 131 19.17 -15.33 -12.58
C THR A 131 19.97 -15.49 -11.29
N VAL A 132 19.29 -15.87 -10.20
CA VAL A 132 19.87 -16.13 -8.89
C VAL A 132 19.25 -17.38 -8.28
N PRO A 133 19.96 -18.09 -7.38
CA PRO A 133 19.36 -19.21 -6.66
C PRO A 133 18.19 -18.76 -5.78
N LEU A 134 17.30 -19.70 -5.44
CA LEU A 134 16.08 -19.44 -4.66
C LEU A 134 16.35 -18.63 -3.38
N TRP A 135 17.38 -18.97 -2.63
CA TRP A 135 17.70 -18.25 -1.38
C TRP A 135 18.06 -16.79 -1.61
N GLY A 136 18.76 -16.47 -2.71
CA GLY A 136 19.07 -15.08 -3.07
C GLY A 136 17.79 -14.29 -3.41
N TRP A 137 16.87 -14.91 -4.16
CA TRP A 137 15.56 -14.32 -4.46
C TRP A 137 14.69 -14.16 -3.21
N LEU A 138 14.71 -15.13 -2.29
CA LEU A 138 13.99 -15.04 -1.02
C LEU A 138 14.47 -13.87 -0.15
N ILE A 139 15.77 -13.61 -0.08
CA ILE A 139 16.30 -12.45 0.64
C ILE A 139 15.79 -11.14 0.04
N CYS A 140 15.88 -10.99 -1.29
CA CYS A 140 15.42 -9.79 -1.98
C CYS A 140 13.92 -9.54 -1.78
N THR A 141 13.10 -10.59 -1.97
CA THR A 141 11.64 -10.48 -1.84
C THR A 141 11.20 -10.32 -0.39
N ALA A 142 11.81 -11.01 0.56
CA ALA A 142 11.51 -10.82 1.98
C ALA A 142 11.83 -9.39 2.44
N ALA A 143 12.99 -8.85 2.06
CA ALA A 143 13.34 -7.47 2.35
C ALA A 143 12.35 -6.49 1.67
N PHE A 144 11.95 -6.77 0.42
CA PHE A 144 10.94 -5.97 -0.28
C PHE A 144 9.60 -5.99 0.45
N PHE A 145 9.07 -7.15 0.82
CA PHE A 145 7.79 -7.25 1.53
C PHE A 145 7.86 -6.59 2.91
N VAL A 146 8.92 -6.83 3.68
CA VAL A 146 9.11 -6.24 5.01
C VAL A 146 9.13 -4.71 4.95
N LEU A 147 9.92 -4.12 4.08
CA LEU A 147 10.09 -2.67 4.04
C LEU A 147 8.95 -1.97 3.32
N THR A 148 8.42 -2.55 2.23
CA THR A 148 7.29 -1.97 1.48
C THR A 148 5.98 -2.03 2.28
N SER A 149 5.70 -3.14 2.98
CA SER A 149 4.56 -3.23 3.88
C SER A 149 4.81 -2.48 5.19
N GLY A 150 6.02 -2.55 5.71
CA GLY A 150 6.40 -1.92 6.97
C GLY A 150 6.25 -0.40 6.96
N ARG A 151 6.56 0.28 5.85
CA ARG A 151 6.33 1.73 5.71
C ARG A 151 4.85 2.14 5.78
N MET A 152 3.91 1.20 5.49
CA MET A 152 2.48 1.48 5.58
C MET A 152 2.01 1.74 7.01
N ILE A 153 2.67 1.16 8.01
CA ILE A 153 2.28 1.30 9.43
C ILE A 153 2.38 2.76 9.88
N PRO A 154 3.57 3.39 9.85
CA PRO A 154 3.67 4.82 10.19
C PRO A 154 2.92 5.71 9.20
N ALA A 155 2.83 5.33 7.91
CA ALA A 155 2.08 6.09 6.93
C ALA A 155 0.59 6.18 7.26
N MET A 156 -0.06 5.06 7.61
CA MET A 156 -1.48 5.06 8.00
C MET A 156 -1.72 5.87 9.27
N ALA A 157 -0.77 5.88 10.20
CA ALA A 157 -0.84 6.74 11.37
C ALA A 157 -0.75 8.24 11.02
N ILE A 158 0.12 8.62 10.08
CA ILE A 158 0.22 10.00 9.56
C ILE A 158 -1.09 10.39 8.85
N ILE A 159 -1.58 9.56 7.93
CA ILE A 159 -2.81 9.79 7.15
C ILE A 159 -4.01 9.96 8.08
N SER A 160 -4.20 9.03 9.02
CA SER A 160 -5.34 9.09 9.93
C SER A 160 -5.29 10.27 10.91
N SER A 161 -4.08 10.72 11.26
CA SER A 161 -3.87 11.89 12.14
C SER A 161 -3.95 13.23 11.40
N SER A 162 -3.85 13.24 10.07
CA SER A 162 -4.00 14.45 9.26
C SER A 162 -5.45 14.90 9.12
N ALA A 163 -6.38 13.98 9.33
CA ALA A 163 -7.81 14.26 9.20
C ALA A 163 -8.34 15.07 10.39
N GLN A 164 -9.09 16.13 10.09
CA GLN A 164 -9.84 16.88 11.10
C GLN A 164 -10.85 15.93 11.77
N PRO A 165 -11.02 15.96 13.12
CA PRO A 165 -11.86 15.01 13.84
C PRO A 165 -13.29 14.91 13.29
N LYS A 166 -13.89 16.04 12.92
CA LYS A 166 -15.26 16.10 12.37
C LYS A 166 -15.40 15.49 10.98
N LEU A 167 -14.33 15.47 10.18
CA LEU A 167 -14.32 14.99 8.79
C LEU A 167 -13.62 13.63 8.63
N ARG A 168 -13.14 13.03 9.72
CA ARG A 168 -12.30 11.82 9.69
C ARG A 168 -12.95 10.65 8.95
N GLY A 169 -14.25 10.41 9.15
CA GLY A 169 -14.97 9.33 8.45
C GLY A 169 -14.99 9.54 6.94
N THR A 170 -15.38 10.74 6.49
CA THR A 170 -15.40 11.11 5.06
C THR A 170 -13.99 11.08 4.44
N PHE A 171 -13.00 11.61 5.16
CA PHE A 171 -11.61 11.58 4.73
C PHE A 171 -11.09 10.15 4.54
N MET A 172 -11.32 9.24 5.50
CA MET A 172 -10.87 7.84 5.40
C MET A 172 -11.59 7.09 4.25
N SER A 173 -12.86 7.39 4.00
CA SER A 173 -13.58 6.84 2.84
C SER A 173 -12.97 7.31 1.52
N LEU A 174 -12.70 8.62 1.38
CA LEU A 174 -12.00 9.18 0.21
C LEU A 174 -10.59 8.61 0.05
N ASN A 175 -9.87 8.43 1.16
CA ASN A 175 -8.55 7.81 1.14
C ASN A 175 -8.59 6.40 0.56
N GLY A 176 -9.57 5.57 0.95
CA GLY A 176 -9.77 4.25 0.35
C GLY A 176 -10.02 4.30 -1.16
N THR A 177 -10.85 5.24 -1.62
CA THR A 177 -11.11 5.47 -3.06
C THR A 177 -9.83 5.88 -3.80
N VAL A 178 -9.07 6.83 -3.25
CA VAL A 178 -7.81 7.31 -3.82
C VAL A 178 -6.77 6.19 -3.89
N GLN A 179 -6.67 5.35 -2.85
CA GLN A 179 -5.79 4.18 -2.87
C GLN A 179 -6.17 3.18 -3.96
N SER A 180 -7.46 2.89 -4.14
CA SER A 180 -7.94 1.98 -5.18
C SER A 180 -7.65 2.52 -6.59
N LEU A 181 -7.86 3.82 -6.82
CA LEU A 181 -7.50 4.48 -8.07
C LEU A 181 -6.00 4.44 -8.33
N ALA A 182 -5.19 4.74 -7.32
CA ALA A 182 -3.73 4.69 -7.42
C ALA A 182 -3.22 3.27 -7.73
N MET A 183 -3.83 2.24 -7.14
CA MET A 183 -3.53 0.83 -7.42
C MET A 183 -3.85 0.48 -8.87
N GLY A 184 -5.04 0.85 -9.37
CA GLY A 184 -5.43 0.62 -10.75
C GLY A 184 -4.50 1.31 -11.74
N LEU A 185 -4.20 2.60 -11.53
CA LEU A 185 -3.28 3.37 -12.36
C LEU A 185 -1.85 2.78 -12.35
N ALA A 186 -1.35 2.37 -11.18
CA ALA A 186 -0.04 1.76 -11.04
C ALA A 186 0.09 0.46 -11.83
N THR A 187 -0.90 -0.43 -11.68
CA THR A 187 -0.93 -1.73 -12.36
C THR A 187 -1.05 -1.55 -13.87
N THR A 188 -1.90 -0.64 -14.32
CA THR A 188 -2.08 -0.32 -15.74
C THR A 188 -0.81 0.26 -16.35
N LEU A 189 -0.18 1.23 -15.68
CA LEU A 189 1.08 1.82 -16.14
C LEU A 189 2.18 0.76 -16.24
N ALA A 190 2.31 -0.09 -15.23
CA ALA A 190 3.27 -1.19 -15.26
C ALA A 190 2.99 -2.15 -16.43
N GLY A 191 1.70 -2.44 -16.73
CA GLY A 191 1.30 -3.24 -17.88
C GLY A 191 1.65 -2.64 -19.23
N PHE A 192 1.60 -1.31 -19.37
CA PHE A 192 2.03 -0.63 -20.59
C PHE A 192 3.55 -0.60 -20.78
N VAL A 193 4.29 -0.57 -19.69
CA VAL A 193 5.76 -0.49 -19.71
C VAL A 193 6.39 -1.87 -19.86
N THR A 194 5.74 -2.92 -19.37
CA THR A 194 6.25 -4.28 -19.40
C THR A 194 5.71 -5.04 -20.61
N SER A 195 6.56 -5.81 -21.28
CA SER A 195 6.19 -6.75 -22.34
C SER A 195 6.93 -8.07 -22.17
N LEU A 196 6.48 -9.10 -22.87
CA LEU A 196 7.24 -10.35 -22.98
C LEU A 196 8.06 -10.30 -24.27
N ASP A 197 9.32 -10.68 -24.19
CA ASP A 197 10.16 -10.91 -25.37
C ASP A 197 9.89 -12.29 -25.99
N ASP A 198 10.55 -12.58 -27.13
CA ASP A 198 10.41 -13.87 -27.84
C ASP A 198 10.85 -15.07 -26.99
N SER A 199 11.63 -14.86 -25.94
CA SER A 199 12.05 -15.89 -24.97
C SER A 199 11.09 -16.06 -23.79
N GLY A 200 10.01 -15.26 -23.75
CA GLY A 200 9.03 -15.23 -22.67
C GLY A 200 9.49 -14.46 -21.43
N ARG A 201 10.62 -13.72 -21.49
CA ARG A 201 11.10 -12.89 -20.40
C ARG A 201 10.34 -11.57 -20.34
N ILE A 202 10.12 -11.05 -19.14
CA ILE A 202 9.59 -9.70 -18.96
C ILE A 202 10.72 -8.68 -19.23
N VAL A 203 10.49 -7.81 -20.21
CA VAL A 203 11.28 -6.60 -20.45
C VAL A 203 10.55 -5.38 -19.94
N GLY A 204 11.30 -4.30 -19.63
CA GLY A 204 10.72 -3.05 -19.10
C GLY A 204 10.52 -3.02 -17.58
N TYR A 205 10.61 -4.16 -16.89
CA TYR A 205 10.43 -4.20 -15.43
C TYR A 205 11.43 -3.35 -14.62
N PRO A 206 12.70 -3.22 -15.02
CA PRO A 206 13.61 -2.24 -14.40
C PRO A 206 13.09 -0.79 -14.47
N LEU A 207 12.47 -0.39 -15.59
CA LEU A 207 11.90 0.95 -15.72
C LEU A 207 10.74 1.17 -14.72
N VAL A 208 9.90 0.14 -14.54
CA VAL A 208 8.86 0.14 -13.50
C VAL A 208 9.46 0.34 -12.10
N GLY A 209 10.60 -0.26 -11.82
CA GLY A 209 11.35 -0.07 -10.57
C GLY A 209 11.76 1.39 -10.36
N TYR A 210 12.28 2.07 -11.39
CA TYR A 210 12.63 3.49 -11.29
C TYR A 210 11.41 4.38 -11.08
N VAL A 211 10.29 4.11 -11.75
CA VAL A 211 9.02 4.82 -11.54
C VAL A 211 8.53 4.65 -10.10
N ALA A 212 8.61 3.43 -9.56
CA ALA A 212 8.24 3.14 -8.18
C ALA A 212 9.13 3.88 -7.17
N VAL A 213 10.44 3.97 -7.42
CA VAL A 213 11.39 4.73 -6.59
C VAL A 213 11.07 6.22 -6.64
N ALA A 214 10.82 6.77 -7.82
CA ALA A 214 10.45 8.18 -7.98
C ALA A 214 9.17 8.52 -7.19
N ALA A 215 8.13 7.71 -7.31
CA ALA A 215 6.90 7.87 -6.55
C ALA A 215 7.15 7.78 -5.02
N ASN A 216 8.02 6.86 -4.59
CA ASN A 216 8.39 6.72 -3.18
C ASN A 216 9.16 7.94 -2.65
N LEU A 217 10.09 8.51 -3.42
CA LEU A 217 10.81 9.73 -3.07
C LEU A 217 9.85 10.92 -2.90
N ILE A 218 8.91 11.08 -3.83
CA ILE A 218 7.89 12.13 -3.74
C ILE A 218 7.02 11.90 -2.49
N ALA A 219 6.66 10.65 -2.17
CA ALA A 219 5.92 10.33 -0.94
C ALA A 219 6.72 10.70 0.32
N VAL A 220 8.03 10.44 0.35
CA VAL A 220 8.92 10.84 1.46
C VAL A 220 8.93 12.35 1.65
N TRP A 221 8.92 13.12 0.56
CA TRP A 221 8.85 14.56 0.61
C TRP A 221 7.50 15.07 1.15
N PHE A 222 6.37 14.47 0.71
CA PHE A 222 5.04 14.82 1.23
C PHE A 222 4.88 14.50 2.72
N ALA A 223 5.45 13.39 3.21
CA ALA A 223 5.32 12.97 4.60
C ALA A 223 5.74 14.07 5.61
N SER A 224 6.75 14.88 5.28
CA SER A 224 7.23 15.96 6.12
C SER A 224 6.38 17.24 6.05
N ARG A 225 5.40 17.31 5.14
CA ARG A 225 4.55 18.48 4.91
C ARG A 225 3.12 18.31 5.37
N ILE A 226 2.79 17.15 5.91
CA ILE A 226 1.47 16.84 6.45
C ILE A 226 1.42 17.30 7.91
N VAL A 227 0.41 18.10 8.23
CA VAL A 227 0.11 18.52 9.60
C VAL A 227 -0.78 17.46 10.24
N MET A 228 -0.34 16.92 11.38
CA MET A 228 -1.10 15.93 12.16
C MET A 228 -1.95 16.63 13.23
N HIS A 229 -3.25 16.31 13.27
CA HIS A 229 -4.19 16.79 14.27
C HIS A 229 -4.30 15.72 15.36
N GLY A 230 -3.66 15.87 16.50
CA GLY A 230 -3.76 14.91 17.61
C GLY A 230 -2.74 15.14 18.70
N ARG A 231 -3.03 14.61 19.88
CA ARG A 231 -2.38 14.91 21.15
C ARG A 231 -0.91 14.45 21.28
N ASN A 232 -0.35 13.76 20.26
CA ASN A 232 1.05 13.32 20.18
C ASN A 232 1.49 13.41 18.70
N ALA A 233 1.73 14.63 18.22
CA ALA A 233 2.45 14.89 16.99
C ALA A 233 3.96 14.80 17.24
#